data_7b441a6a591f0939cd189840a65af337
#
_entry.id   7b441a6a591f0939cd189840a65af337
#
_cell.length_a   1.000
_cell.length_b   1.000
_cell.length_c   1.000
_cell.angle_alpha   90.00
_cell.angle_beta   90.00
_cell.angle_gamma   90.00
#
_symmetry.space_group_name_H-M   'P 1'
#
loop_
_entity.id
_entity.type
_entity.pdbx_description
1 polymer ?
#
loop_
_entity_poly.entity_id
_entity_poly.type
_entity_poly.pdbx_seq_one_letter_code
_entity_poly.pdbx_strand_id
1 'polypeptide(L)'
;LIALLLAAGCASAPPAAPPPPVQADLWPKIYGDETYFASFASPWTSDEAIGAIRNLQNSIVEYAANLPISELSVDAYGMRARWSWTEAGSIVRSAGFIIPFDQVASLLLERYPSIDKSYKWGLNVYIGGGNPPISVRTPTRDAAERLGKAILVLAKARGAAPNLPNPRFGAALAALTDAQAQAAGIQKSGGVIVSWVFKESPAEAAGFSPQDIITGIGGKPVSSGSDLIAALDAAAAAGAKSIPVNGIRRSYRVEGAKRVEIFVPVTFLLAIGGTEAKP
;
A
#
# COMPACT_ATOMS: atom_id res chain seq x y z
N LEU A 1 -21.29 -52.03 -38.66
CA LEU A 1 -20.50 -50.80 -38.35
C LEU A 1 -21.00 -50.24 -37.04
N ILE A 2 -20.25 -50.50 -35.93
CA ILE A 2 -20.60 -50.01 -34.57
C ILE A 2 -19.69 -48.83 -34.33
N ALA A 3 -20.30 -47.63 -34.17
CA ALA A 3 -19.61 -46.42 -33.80
C ALA A 3 -19.52 -46.34 -32.24
N LEU A 4 -18.31 -46.37 -31.72
CA LEU A 4 -18.04 -46.15 -30.31
C LEU A 4 -17.92 -44.64 -30.08
N LEU A 5 -18.87 -44.04 -29.36
CA LEU A 5 -18.76 -42.67 -28.85
C LEU A 5 -17.92 -42.71 -27.55
N LEU A 6 -16.71 -42.14 -27.60
CA LEU A 6 -15.90 -41.82 -26.44
C LEU A 6 -16.39 -40.51 -25.85
N ALA A 7 -17.09 -40.59 -24.73
CA ALA A 7 -17.40 -39.42 -23.89
C ALA A 7 -16.14 -39.02 -23.08
N ALA A 8 -15.48 -37.97 -23.53
CA ALA A 8 -14.43 -37.34 -22.75
C ALA A 8 -15.07 -36.57 -21.59
N GLY A 9 -15.04 -37.13 -20.39
CA GLY A 9 -15.44 -36.44 -19.15
C GLY A 9 -14.44 -35.33 -18.83
N CYS A 10 -14.88 -34.07 -18.90
CA CYS A 10 -14.14 -32.94 -18.33
C CYS A 10 -14.08 -33.09 -16.81
N ALA A 11 -12.98 -33.62 -16.29
CA ALA A 11 -12.70 -33.54 -14.87
C ALA A 11 -12.43 -32.06 -14.52
N SER A 12 -13.37 -31.43 -13.84
CA SER A 12 -13.15 -30.10 -13.26
C SER A 12 -12.00 -30.17 -12.26
N ALA A 13 -11.01 -29.29 -12.42
CA ALA A 13 -9.91 -29.18 -11.48
C ALA A 13 -10.47 -28.90 -10.07
N PRO A 14 -9.91 -29.52 -9.03
CA PRO A 14 -10.33 -29.24 -7.65
C PRO A 14 -10.16 -27.74 -7.35
N PRO A 15 -11.08 -27.14 -6.56
CA PRO A 15 -10.97 -25.75 -6.17
C PRO A 15 -9.63 -25.51 -5.48
N ALA A 16 -8.96 -24.42 -5.85
CA ALA A 16 -7.69 -24.02 -5.24
C ALA A 16 -7.88 -23.93 -3.72
N ALA A 17 -6.94 -24.51 -2.97
CA ALA A 17 -6.97 -24.40 -1.50
C ALA A 17 -7.00 -22.92 -1.10
N PRO A 18 -7.79 -22.56 -0.07
CA PRO A 18 -7.81 -21.18 0.42
C PRO A 18 -6.38 -20.78 0.83
N PRO A 19 -5.97 -19.51 0.55
CA PRO A 19 -4.65 -19.06 0.97
C PRO A 19 -4.50 -19.22 2.49
N PRO A 20 -3.31 -19.62 2.96
CA PRO A 20 -3.07 -19.79 4.39
C PRO A 20 -3.39 -18.50 5.11
N PRO A 21 -3.97 -18.56 6.33
CA PRO A 21 -4.28 -17.37 7.11
C PRO A 21 -3.01 -16.52 7.27
N VAL A 22 -3.10 -15.24 6.93
CA VAL A 22 -2.01 -14.28 7.14
C VAL A 22 -1.75 -14.26 8.64
N GLN A 23 -0.59 -14.73 9.06
CA GLN A 23 -0.20 -14.69 10.47
C GLN A 23 -0.02 -13.21 10.85
N ALA A 24 -1.00 -12.67 11.56
CA ALA A 24 -1.01 -11.29 12.04
C ALA A 24 0.13 -10.98 13.04
N ASP A 25 0.79 -12.01 13.54
CA ASP A 25 1.78 -11.94 14.62
C ASP A 25 3.18 -11.50 14.15
N LEU A 26 3.39 -11.28 12.86
CA LEU A 26 4.71 -10.95 12.29
C LEU A 26 4.98 -9.45 12.14
N TRP A 27 3.99 -8.59 12.46
CA TRP A 27 4.24 -7.15 12.40
C TRP A 27 4.77 -6.61 13.72
N PRO A 28 5.91 -5.93 13.69
CA PRO A 28 6.28 -5.07 14.79
C PRO A 28 5.28 -3.94 14.93
N LYS A 29 5.08 -3.45 16.14
CA LYS A 29 4.26 -2.26 16.46
C LYS A 29 4.92 -1.05 15.81
N ILE A 30 4.38 -0.55 14.71
CA ILE A 30 5.05 0.49 13.93
C ILE A 30 4.69 1.89 14.41
N TYR A 31 3.42 2.19 14.59
CA TYR A 31 2.95 3.48 15.10
C TYR A 31 1.72 3.26 15.97
N GLY A 32 1.92 2.95 17.22
CA GLY A 32 0.82 2.66 18.12
C GLY A 32 0.71 1.20 18.50
N ASP A 33 -0.39 0.84 19.14
CA ASP A 33 -0.54 -0.47 19.77
C ASP A 33 -0.69 -1.62 18.78
N GLU A 34 -1.26 -1.38 17.60
CA GLU A 34 -1.57 -2.41 16.62
C GLU A 34 -1.65 -1.87 15.20
N THR A 35 -1.10 -2.61 14.24
CA THR A 35 -1.19 -2.37 12.81
C THR A 35 -2.03 -3.47 12.17
N TYR A 36 -3.02 -3.10 11.35
CA TYR A 36 -3.98 -4.03 10.77
C TYR A 36 -3.86 -4.08 9.25
N PHE A 37 -3.75 -5.29 8.72
CA PHE A 37 -3.90 -5.60 7.31
C PHE A 37 -5.35 -6.04 7.09
N ALA A 38 -6.26 -5.09 7.03
CA ALA A 38 -7.65 -5.38 6.75
C ALA A 38 -7.80 -5.82 5.29
N SER A 39 -8.58 -6.87 5.06
CA SER A 39 -9.09 -7.15 3.73
C SER A 39 -10.15 -6.10 3.41
N PHE A 40 -9.83 -5.20 2.49
CA PHE A 40 -10.77 -4.19 2.00
C PHE A 40 -11.60 -4.69 0.82
N ALA A 41 -11.66 -6.00 0.59
CA ALA A 41 -12.55 -6.55 -0.42
C ALA A 41 -14.00 -6.17 -0.11
N SER A 42 -14.70 -5.65 -1.11
CA SER A 42 -16.09 -5.23 -0.97
C SER A 42 -16.85 -5.49 -2.27
N PRO A 43 -18.11 -5.92 -2.21
CA PRO A 43 -18.96 -6.04 -3.38
C PRO A 43 -19.57 -4.70 -3.83
N TRP A 44 -19.23 -3.60 -3.19
CA TRP A 44 -19.81 -2.30 -3.47
C TRP A 44 -19.58 -1.84 -4.90
N THR A 45 -20.59 -1.19 -5.47
CA THR A 45 -20.46 -0.37 -6.68
C THR A 45 -19.75 0.95 -6.36
N SER A 46 -19.34 1.67 -7.40
CA SER A 46 -18.74 3.00 -7.21
C SER A 46 -19.69 3.99 -6.53
N ASP A 47 -21.00 3.94 -6.82
CA ASP A 47 -21.99 4.83 -6.20
C ASP A 47 -22.19 4.52 -4.71
N GLU A 48 -22.22 3.25 -4.34
CA GLU A 48 -22.25 2.83 -2.93
C GLU A 48 -21.00 3.25 -2.18
N ALA A 49 -19.82 3.13 -2.81
CA ALA A 49 -18.56 3.59 -2.25
C ALA A 49 -18.52 5.12 -2.04
N ILE A 50 -19.00 5.90 -3.02
CA ILE A 50 -19.14 7.35 -2.90
C ILE A 50 -20.11 7.70 -1.76
N GLY A 51 -21.26 7.03 -1.70
CA GLY A 51 -22.23 7.20 -0.62
C GLY A 51 -21.64 6.88 0.76
N ALA A 52 -20.86 5.80 0.87
CA ALA A 52 -20.20 5.43 2.11
C ALA A 52 -19.19 6.49 2.60
N ILE A 53 -18.40 7.10 1.70
CA ILE A 53 -17.49 8.20 2.06
C ILE A 53 -18.26 9.42 2.54
N ARG A 54 -19.33 9.82 1.83
CA ARG A 54 -20.15 10.98 2.20
C ARG A 54 -20.77 10.82 3.59
N ASN A 55 -21.22 9.62 3.92
CA ASN A 55 -21.78 9.30 5.24
C ASN A 55 -20.75 9.35 6.38
N LEU A 56 -19.47 9.34 6.07
CA LEU A 56 -18.38 9.44 7.06
C LEU A 56 -17.89 10.86 7.29
N GLN A 57 -18.43 11.87 6.62
CA GLN A 57 -17.95 13.26 6.69
C GLN A 57 -17.74 13.75 8.12
N ASN A 58 -18.70 13.52 9.01
CA ASN A 58 -18.63 13.97 10.40
C ASN A 58 -17.76 13.06 11.31
N SER A 59 -17.24 11.97 10.75
CA SER A 59 -16.43 10.98 11.47
C SER A 59 -14.97 10.99 11.04
N ILE A 60 -14.60 11.88 10.12
CA ILE A 60 -13.24 11.97 9.59
C ILE A 60 -12.58 13.24 10.10
N VAL A 61 -11.35 13.11 10.58
CA VAL A 61 -10.52 14.25 11.00
C VAL A 61 -9.14 14.14 10.37
N GLU A 62 -8.47 15.29 10.26
CA GLU A 62 -7.09 15.34 9.82
C GLU A 62 -6.14 14.87 10.94
N TYR A 63 -5.09 14.15 10.55
CA TYR A 63 -4.17 13.52 11.51
C TYR A 63 -3.37 14.54 12.33
N ALA A 64 -2.75 15.53 11.67
CA ALA A 64 -1.75 16.38 12.32
C ALA A 64 -2.36 17.35 13.34
N ALA A 65 -3.54 17.89 13.03
CA ALA A 65 -4.18 18.91 13.85
C ALA A 65 -5.42 18.43 14.61
N ASN A 66 -5.84 17.18 14.37
CA ASN A 66 -7.06 16.60 14.95
C ASN A 66 -8.31 17.45 14.70
N LEU A 67 -8.32 18.17 13.57
CA LEU A 67 -9.38 19.07 13.19
C LEU A 67 -10.49 18.33 12.42
N PRO A 68 -11.77 18.60 12.71
CA PRO A 68 -12.85 18.04 11.92
C PRO A 68 -12.80 18.56 10.49
N ILE A 69 -13.12 17.69 9.53
CA ILE A 69 -13.24 18.07 8.14
C ILE A 69 -14.46 18.96 7.97
N SER A 70 -14.22 20.18 7.49
CA SER A 70 -15.30 21.16 7.22
C SER A 70 -15.98 20.93 5.88
N GLU A 71 -15.23 20.44 4.90
CA GLU A 71 -15.73 20.16 3.55
C GLU A 71 -15.20 18.80 3.09
N LEU A 72 -16.10 17.94 2.62
CA LEU A 72 -15.77 16.69 1.99
C LEU A 72 -16.48 16.62 0.64
N SER A 73 -15.72 16.46 -0.43
CA SER A 73 -16.25 16.12 -1.74
C SER A 73 -15.64 14.82 -2.24
N VAL A 74 -16.46 14.01 -2.86
CA VAL A 74 -16.05 12.75 -3.48
C VAL A 74 -16.81 12.57 -4.80
N ASP A 75 -16.07 12.24 -5.83
CA ASP A 75 -16.55 11.88 -7.16
C ASP A 75 -15.85 10.59 -7.64
N ALA A 76 -16.04 10.23 -8.90
CA ALA A 76 -15.39 9.05 -9.47
C ALA A 76 -13.86 9.18 -9.60
N TYR A 77 -13.30 10.38 -9.52
CA TYR A 77 -11.87 10.63 -9.76
C TYR A 77 -11.06 10.77 -8.48
N GLY A 78 -11.69 11.23 -7.40
CA GLY A 78 -10.97 11.41 -6.17
C GLY A 78 -11.84 11.86 -4.99
N MET A 79 -11.22 11.83 -3.83
CA MET A 79 -11.75 12.39 -2.59
C MET A 79 -10.94 13.64 -2.24
N ARG A 80 -11.63 14.73 -1.94
CA ARG A 80 -11.04 15.98 -1.46
C ARG A 80 -11.62 16.30 -0.12
N ALA A 81 -10.76 16.63 0.83
CA ALA A 81 -11.17 17.08 2.14
C ALA A 81 -10.46 18.39 2.49
N ARG A 82 -11.18 19.26 3.18
CA ARG A 82 -10.67 20.53 3.68
C ARG A 82 -11.08 20.71 5.12
N TRP A 83 -10.21 21.33 5.89
CA TRP A 83 -10.49 21.81 7.24
C TRP A 83 -10.01 23.23 7.40
N SER A 84 -10.59 23.93 8.37
CA SER A 84 -10.27 25.33 8.65
C SER A 84 -10.10 25.55 10.14
N TRP A 85 -9.20 26.43 10.51
CA TRP A 85 -9.01 26.85 11.89
C TRP A 85 -8.75 28.35 11.97
N THR A 86 -8.99 28.91 13.15
CA THR A 86 -8.72 30.32 13.44
C THR A 86 -7.38 30.44 14.14
N GLU A 87 -6.49 31.24 13.57
CA GLU A 87 -5.18 31.54 14.15
C GLU A 87 -5.18 32.99 14.66
N ALA A 88 -4.58 33.20 15.83
CA ALA A 88 -4.48 34.54 16.46
C ALA A 88 -5.81 35.31 16.57
N GLY A 89 -6.92 34.59 16.76
CA GLY A 89 -8.23 35.20 17.04
C GLY A 89 -9.01 35.74 15.85
N SER A 90 -8.40 35.91 14.68
CA SER A 90 -9.09 36.49 13.52
C SER A 90 -8.66 35.95 12.15
N ILE A 91 -7.50 35.29 12.07
CA ILE A 91 -7.01 34.79 10.79
C ILE A 91 -7.55 33.38 10.56
N VAL A 92 -8.43 33.23 9.58
CA VAL A 92 -8.92 31.91 9.16
C VAL A 92 -7.87 31.27 8.24
N ARG A 93 -7.34 30.12 8.66
CA ARG A 93 -6.47 29.27 7.85
C ARG A 93 -7.26 28.08 7.35
N SER A 94 -6.91 27.58 6.20
CA SER A 94 -7.46 26.34 5.67
C SER A 94 -6.36 25.46 5.08
N ALA A 95 -6.52 24.18 5.23
CA ALA A 95 -5.70 23.19 4.58
C ALA A 95 -6.59 22.04 4.07
N GLY A 96 -6.02 21.13 3.31
CA GLY A 96 -6.76 20.00 2.79
C GLY A 96 -5.85 18.96 2.16
N PHE A 97 -6.45 17.85 1.79
CA PHE A 97 -5.79 16.83 1.00
C PHE A 97 -6.66 16.41 -0.19
N ILE A 98 -6.02 15.81 -1.17
CA ILE A 98 -6.66 15.18 -2.32
C ILE A 98 -6.13 13.76 -2.40
N ILE A 99 -7.04 12.79 -2.48
CA ILE A 99 -6.73 11.39 -2.77
C ILE A 99 -7.21 11.11 -4.20
N PRO A 100 -6.33 11.18 -5.21
CA PRO A 100 -6.66 10.77 -6.57
C PRO A 100 -6.73 9.25 -6.61
N PHE A 101 -7.89 8.69 -7.01
CA PHE A 101 -8.12 7.25 -6.91
C PHE A 101 -7.28 6.43 -7.87
N ASP A 102 -6.92 6.96 -9.03
CA ASP A 102 -6.01 6.32 -10.00
C ASP A 102 -4.56 6.20 -9.51
N GLN A 103 -4.19 6.93 -8.45
CA GLN A 103 -2.85 6.94 -7.89
C GLN A 103 -2.73 6.21 -6.54
N VAL A 104 -3.82 5.65 -6.03
CA VAL A 104 -3.77 4.89 -4.77
C VAL A 104 -2.90 3.66 -4.94
N ALA A 105 -1.78 3.63 -4.22
CA ALA A 105 -0.79 2.57 -4.28
C ALA A 105 -0.98 1.52 -3.18
N SER A 106 -1.41 1.95 -1.99
CA SER A 106 -1.63 1.05 -0.85
C SER A 106 -2.52 1.72 0.20
N LEU A 107 -3.09 0.89 1.07
CA LEU A 107 -3.89 1.30 2.22
C LEU A 107 -3.40 0.55 3.46
N LEU A 108 -3.26 1.27 4.57
CA LEU A 108 -2.90 0.69 5.86
C LEU A 108 -3.83 1.21 6.94
N LEU A 109 -4.42 0.29 7.68
CA LEU A 109 -5.23 0.59 8.84
C LEU A 109 -4.35 0.47 10.10
N GLU A 110 -4.31 1.51 10.90
CA GLU A 110 -3.50 1.56 12.11
C GLU A 110 -4.33 1.97 13.31
N ARG A 111 -3.96 1.44 14.47
CA ARG A 111 -4.44 1.92 15.76
C ARG A 111 -3.38 2.82 16.37
N TYR A 112 -3.77 4.03 16.73
CA TYR A 112 -2.88 4.98 17.36
C TYR A 112 -3.06 5.01 18.87
N PRO A 113 -1.99 5.06 19.67
CA PRO A 113 -2.06 5.44 21.07
C PRO A 113 -2.46 6.93 21.11
N SER A 114 -3.70 7.18 21.47
CA SER A 114 -4.28 8.51 21.35
C SER A 114 -4.11 9.27 22.65
N ILE A 115 -3.55 10.49 22.57
CA ILE A 115 -3.61 11.50 23.62
C ILE A 115 -5.09 11.95 23.78
N ASP A 116 -5.83 11.98 22.66
CA ASP A 116 -7.26 12.17 22.64
C ASP A 116 -7.95 10.83 22.41
N LYS A 117 -8.66 10.34 23.42
CA LYS A 117 -9.31 9.02 23.40
C LYS A 117 -10.42 8.87 22.37
N SER A 118 -10.83 9.94 21.69
CA SER A 118 -11.94 9.94 20.72
C SER A 118 -11.57 9.43 19.34
N TYR A 119 -10.29 9.51 18.92
CA TYR A 119 -9.83 9.07 17.59
C TYR A 119 -8.69 8.08 17.71
N LYS A 120 -9.04 6.81 17.68
CA LYS A 120 -8.09 5.71 17.93
C LYS A 120 -7.59 5.02 16.66
N TRP A 121 -8.26 5.25 15.53
CA TRP A 121 -8.01 4.53 14.29
C TRP A 121 -7.60 5.48 13.19
N GLY A 122 -6.62 5.11 12.40
CA GLY A 122 -6.18 5.85 11.24
C GLY A 122 -6.13 4.97 10.00
N LEU A 123 -6.56 5.53 8.89
CA LEU A 123 -6.34 4.99 7.57
C LEU A 123 -5.24 5.81 6.89
N ASN A 124 -4.12 5.18 6.61
CA ASN A 124 -3.06 5.75 5.80
C ASN A 124 -3.27 5.36 4.34
N VAL A 125 -3.39 6.34 3.48
CA VAL A 125 -3.53 6.17 2.04
C VAL A 125 -2.20 6.55 1.39
N TYR A 126 -1.51 5.57 0.84
CA TYR A 126 -0.26 5.75 0.11
C TYR A 126 -0.55 6.02 -1.35
N ILE A 127 -0.04 7.14 -1.85
CA ILE A 127 -0.15 7.54 -3.25
C ILE A 127 1.16 7.24 -3.94
N GLY A 128 1.11 6.88 -5.21
CA GLY A 128 2.30 6.62 -6.02
C GLY A 128 3.30 7.78 -6.01
N GLY A 129 4.56 7.48 -6.27
CA GLY A 129 5.61 8.49 -6.37
C GLY A 129 6.42 8.74 -5.08
N GLY A 130 6.22 7.94 -4.00
CA GLY A 130 7.04 8.02 -2.78
C GLY A 130 6.75 9.21 -1.88
N ASN A 131 5.54 9.75 -1.99
CA ASN A 131 5.06 10.79 -1.08
C ASN A 131 4.67 10.19 0.28
N PRO A 132 4.75 10.98 1.38
CA PRO A 132 4.19 10.57 2.66
C PRO A 132 2.71 10.18 2.52
N PRO A 133 2.22 9.23 3.34
CA PRO A 133 0.82 8.84 3.29
C PRO A 133 -0.10 9.99 3.69
N ILE A 134 -1.28 10.02 3.10
CA ILE A 134 -2.38 10.85 3.58
C ILE A 134 -3.04 10.08 4.71
N SER A 135 -2.93 10.58 5.94
CA SER A 135 -3.46 9.92 7.13
C SER A 135 -4.80 10.53 7.50
N VAL A 136 -5.82 9.67 7.57
CA VAL A 136 -7.18 10.04 7.94
C VAL A 136 -7.55 9.36 9.23
N ARG A 137 -7.92 10.11 10.27
CA ARG A 137 -8.35 9.55 11.55
C ARG A 137 -9.85 9.36 11.60
N THR A 138 -10.27 8.32 12.30
CA THR A 138 -11.68 8.00 12.56
C THR A 138 -11.87 7.56 14.01
N PRO A 139 -13.08 7.73 14.59
CA PRO A 139 -13.34 7.35 15.98
C PRO A 139 -13.38 5.84 16.19
N THR A 140 -13.71 5.08 15.16
CA THR A 140 -13.89 3.63 15.24
C THR A 140 -13.14 2.90 14.14
N ARG A 141 -12.79 1.65 14.40
CA ARG A 141 -12.23 0.74 13.41
C ARG A 141 -13.17 0.56 12.21
N ASP A 142 -14.46 0.37 12.45
CA ASP A 142 -15.47 0.20 11.40
C ASP A 142 -15.48 1.38 10.44
N ALA A 143 -15.44 2.62 10.95
CA ALA A 143 -15.38 3.81 10.10
C ALA A 143 -14.11 3.84 9.23
N ALA A 144 -12.95 3.49 9.79
CA ALA A 144 -11.71 3.42 9.03
C ALA A 144 -11.74 2.30 7.98
N GLU A 145 -12.25 1.11 8.32
CA GLU A 145 -12.41 0.01 7.37
C GLU A 145 -13.39 0.34 6.24
N ARG A 146 -14.52 0.98 6.56
CA ARG A 146 -15.50 1.43 5.56
C ARG A 146 -14.90 2.45 4.60
N LEU A 147 -14.13 3.40 5.12
CA LEU A 147 -13.40 4.37 4.30
C LEU A 147 -12.39 3.67 3.40
N GLY A 148 -11.60 2.75 3.93
CA GLY A 148 -10.62 1.99 3.16
C GLY A 148 -11.26 1.14 2.06
N LYS A 149 -12.37 0.45 2.37
CA LYS A 149 -13.16 -0.32 1.39
C LYS A 149 -13.66 0.57 0.25
N ALA A 150 -14.22 1.72 0.58
CA ALA A 150 -14.73 2.67 -0.40
C ALA A 150 -13.61 3.20 -1.31
N ILE A 151 -12.48 3.64 -0.74
CA ILE A 151 -11.32 4.11 -1.50
C ILE A 151 -10.80 3.00 -2.42
N LEU A 152 -10.70 1.75 -1.93
CA LEU A 152 -10.21 0.64 -2.75
C LEU A 152 -11.12 0.33 -3.94
N VAL A 153 -12.45 0.36 -3.74
CA VAL A 153 -13.43 0.16 -4.82
C VAL A 153 -13.24 1.22 -5.90
N LEU A 154 -13.17 2.49 -5.50
CA LEU A 154 -13.02 3.61 -6.42
C LEU A 154 -11.65 3.62 -7.12
N ALA A 155 -10.59 3.28 -6.40
CA ALA A 155 -9.26 3.13 -6.97
C ALA A 155 -9.21 2.06 -8.07
N LYS A 156 -9.77 0.88 -7.80
CA LYS A 156 -9.87 -0.21 -8.79
C LYS A 156 -10.72 0.18 -10.00
N ALA A 157 -11.84 0.87 -9.78
CA ALA A 157 -12.68 1.37 -10.86
C ALA A 157 -11.96 2.38 -11.77
N ARG A 158 -10.92 3.05 -11.24
CA ARG A 158 -10.04 3.97 -11.99
C ARG A 158 -8.79 3.31 -12.57
N GLY A 159 -8.70 1.98 -12.49
CA GLY A 159 -7.57 1.23 -13.02
C GLY A 159 -6.33 1.20 -12.11
N ALA A 160 -6.41 1.74 -10.91
CA ALA A 160 -5.36 1.53 -9.92
C ALA A 160 -5.32 0.06 -9.48
N ALA A 161 -4.11 -0.42 -9.19
CA ALA A 161 -3.87 -1.76 -8.64
C ALA A 161 -3.23 -1.63 -7.24
N PRO A 162 -3.97 -1.18 -6.23
CA PRO A 162 -3.42 -1.00 -4.90
C PRO A 162 -2.96 -2.32 -4.31
N ASN A 163 -1.74 -2.33 -3.80
CA ASN A 163 -1.20 -3.44 -3.04
C ASN A 163 -1.42 -3.17 -1.55
N LEU A 164 -2.10 -4.07 -0.88
CA LEU A 164 -2.13 -4.02 0.58
C LEU A 164 -0.74 -4.36 1.11
N PRO A 165 -0.26 -3.67 2.15
CA PRO A 165 1.03 -3.99 2.75
C PRO A 165 1.11 -5.45 3.15
N ASN A 166 2.17 -6.14 2.73
CA ASN A 166 2.40 -7.52 3.13
C ASN A 166 3.34 -7.56 4.33
N PRO A 167 2.98 -8.28 5.42
CA PRO A 167 3.80 -8.33 6.62
C PRO A 167 5.21 -8.88 6.40
N ARG A 168 5.39 -9.77 5.43
CA ARG A 168 6.71 -10.35 5.12
C ARG A 168 7.62 -9.40 4.35
N PHE A 169 7.07 -8.32 3.78
CA PHE A 169 7.85 -7.30 3.11
C PHE A 169 7.92 -6.02 3.93
N GLY A 170 6.78 -5.49 4.33
CA GLY A 170 6.71 -4.28 5.16
C GLY A 170 7.01 -2.99 4.42
N ALA A 171 6.54 -2.90 3.17
CA ALA A 171 6.57 -1.67 2.41
C ALA A 171 5.31 -1.52 1.55
N ALA A 172 4.93 -0.29 1.24
CA ALA A 172 3.92 0.03 0.25
C ALA A 172 4.57 0.06 -1.14
N LEU A 173 3.91 -0.58 -2.10
CA LEU A 173 4.37 -0.71 -3.48
C LEU A 173 3.40 -0.01 -4.43
N ALA A 174 3.93 0.55 -5.51
CA ALA A 174 3.16 1.11 -6.61
C ALA A 174 3.68 0.61 -7.96
N ALA A 175 2.84 0.68 -8.98
CA ALA A 175 3.29 0.50 -10.35
C ALA A 175 4.21 1.65 -10.77
N LEU A 176 5.16 1.37 -11.65
CA LEU A 176 6.01 2.40 -12.24
C LEU A 176 5.17 3.28 -13.18
N THR A 177 5.43 4.58 -13.16
CA THR A 177 5.01 5.49 -14.22
C THR A 177 5.94 5.37 -15.42
N ASP A 178 5.48 5.80 -16.60
CA ASP A 178 6.32 5.80 -17.81
C ASP A 178 7.59 6.65 -17.60
N ALA A 179 7.47 7.80 -16.94
CA ALA A 179 8.59 8.67 -16.64
C ALA A 179 9.63 8.01 -15.71
N GLN A 180 9.17 7.29 -14.67
CA GLN A 180 10.07 6.57 -13.75
C GLN A 180 10.78 5.41 -14.45
N ALA A 181 10.06 4.65 -15.26
CA ALA A 181 10.65 3.55 -16.02
C ALA A 181 11.68 4.05 -17.02
N GLN A 182 11.37 5.12 -17.76
CA GLN A 182 12.28 5.75 -18.70
C GLN A 182 13.53 6.30 -18.00
N ALA A 183 13.37 7.00 -16.89
CA ALA A 183 14.49 7.55 -16.12
C ALA A 183 15.42 6.44 -15.59
N ALA A 184 14.87 5.31 -15.19
CA ALA A 184 15.61 4.14 -14.71
C ALA A 184 16.16 3.25 -15.84
N GLY A 185 15.86 3.55 -17.11
CA GLY A 185 16.30 2.77 -18.27
C GLY A 185 15.66 1.38 -18.38
N ILE A 186 14.47 1.19 -17.86
CA ILE A 186 13.72 -0.07 -17.89
C ILE A 186 12.35 0.11 -18.55
N GLN A 187 11.71 -1.01 -18.89
CA GLN A 187 10.32 -0.98 -19.35
C GLN A 187 9.37 -0.73 -18.18
N LYS A 188 8.23 -0.12 -18.43
CA LYS A 188 7.20 0.16 -17.39
C LYS A 188 6.73 -1.10 -16.65
N SER A 189 6.61 -2.22 -17.35
CA SER A 189 6.29 -3.53 -16.77
C SER A 189 7.50 -4.23 -16.14
N GLY A 190 8.66 -3.59 -16.11
CA GLY A 190 9.92 -4.19 -15.65
C GLY A 190 10.18 -4.04 -14.16
N GLY A 191 9.17 -3.68 -13.36
CA GLY A 191 9.35 -3.55 -11.92
C GLY A 191 8.20 -2.87 -11.19
N VAL A 192 8.38 -2.74 -9.87
CA VAL A 192 7.50 -1.99 -8.97
C VAL A 192 8.33 -1.01 -8.16
N ILE A 193 7.76 0.15 -7.84
CA ILE A 193 8.43 1.16 -7.02
C ILE A 193 8.00 1.03 -5.56
N VAL A 194 8.96 1.16 -4.65
CA VAL A 194 8.71 1.28 -3.22
C VAL A 194 8.22 2.70 -2.95
N SER A 195 6.95 2.84 -2.59
CA SER A 195 6.35 4.14 -2.25
C SER A 195 6.66 4.54 -0.82
N TRP A 196 6.67 3.59 0.10
CA TRP A 196 6.94 3.81 1.51
C TRP A 196 7.52 2.56 2.16
N VAL A 197 8.43 2.73 3.12
CA VAL A 197 8.98 1.64 3.94
C VAL A 197 8.52 1.83 5.36
N PHE A 198 7.93 0.78 5.95
CA PHE A 198 7.46 0.82 7.33
C PHE A 198 8.64 0.62 8.29
N LYS A 199 8.60 1.34 9.40
CA LYS A 199 9.61 1.18 10.46
C LYS A 199 9.61 -0.26 11.00
N GLU A 200 10.79 -0.72 11.41
CA GLU A 200 10.99 -2.04 12.01
C GLU A 200 10.51 -3.20 11.14
N SER A 201 10.32 -2.94 9.85
CA SER A 201 9.87 -3.94 8.89
C SER A 201 11.03 -4.72 8.28
N PRO A 202 10.77 -5.91 7.68
CA PRO A 202 11.79 -6.63 6.91
C PRO A 202 12.40 -5.81 5.78
N ALA A 203 11.60 -4.94 5.12
CA ALA A 203 12.11 -4.05 4.08
C ALA A 203 13.07 -3.00 4.63
N GLU A 204 12.76 -2.39 5.78
CA GLU A 204 13.68 -1.45 6.43
C GLU A 204 14.98 -2.15 6.85
N ALA A 205 14.86 -3.31 7.50
CA ALA A 205 16.02 -4.10 7.92
C ALA A 205 16.89 -4.55 6.73
N ALA A 206 16.29 -4.80 5.56
CA ALA A 206 17.01 -5.09 4.32
C ALA A 206 17.60 -3.84 3.65
N GLY A 207 17.29 -2.63 4.16
CA GLY A 207 17.83 -1.37 3.67
C GLY A 207 17.07 -0.77 2.48
N PHE A 208 15.81 -1.18 2.24
CA PHE A 208 14.97 -0.52 1.25
C PHE A 208 14.67 0.93 1.63
N SER A 209 14.49 1.76 0.63
CA SER A 209 14.11 3.16 0.78
C SER A 209 12.98 3.52 -0.19
N PRO A 210 12.17 4.54 0.12
CA PRO A 210 11.23 5.08 -0.85
C PRO A 210 11.96 5.43 -2.15
N GLN A 211 11.30 5.19 -3.28
CA GLN A 211 11.82 5.34 -4.65
C GLN A 211 12.74 4.21 -5.14
N ASP A 212 13.10 3.23 -4.34
CA ASP A 212 13.75 2.03 -4.88
C ASP A 212 12.80 1.31 -5.83
N ILE A 213 13.32 0.83 -6.95
CA ILE A 213 12.57 0.06 -7.94
C ILE A 213 12.98 -1.40 -7.79
N ILE A 214 12.02 -2.28 -7.55
CA ILE A 214 12.25 -3.73 -7.47
C ILE A 214 12.02 -4.32 -8.86
N THR A 215 13.03 -4.97 -9.41
CA THR A 215 13.00 -5.56 -10.75
C THR A 215 13.00 -7.10 -10.73
N GLY A 216 13.36 -7.71 -9.60
CA GLY A 216 13.39 -9.15 -9.49
C GLY A 216 13.49 -9.64 -8.05
N ILE A 217 13.10 -10.88 -7.82
CA ILE A 217 13.17 -11.58 -6.54
C ILE A 217 13.50 -13.06 -6.75
N GLY A 218 14.50 -13.57 -6.02
CA GLY A 218 14.89 -14.97 -6.12
C GLY A 218 15.29 -15.40 -7.54
N GLY A 219 15.86 -14.49 -8.33
CA GLY A 219 16.23 -14.73 -9.73
C GLY A 219 15.09 -14.62 -10.74
N LYS A 220 13.86 -14.33 -10.30
CA LYS A 220 12.70 -14.14 -11.19
C LYS A 220 12.37 -12.65 -11.35
N PRO A 221 11.95 -12.21 -12.56
CA PRO A 221 11.52 -10.83 -12.76
C PRO A 221 10.24 -10.53 -11.96
N VAL A 222 10.10 -9.27 -11.54
CA VAL A 222 8.90 -8.73 -10.87
C VAL A 222 8.31 -7.68 -11.79
N SER A 223 7.04 -7.79 -12.12
CA SER A 223 6.28 -6.82 -12.91
C SER A 223 5.12 -6.18 -12.15
N SER A 224 4.78 -6.76 -11.01
CA SER A 224 3.71 -6.27 -10.13
C SER A 224 4.04 -6.53 -8.65
N GLY A 225 3.37 -5.80 -7.75
CA GLY A 225 3.43 -6.10 -6.33
C GLY A 225 2.93 -7.51 -5.99
N SER A 226 1.98 -8.03 -6.76
CA SER A 226 1.49 -9.39 -6.59
C SER A 226 2.56 -10.44 -6.90
N ASP A 227 3.42 -10.21 -7.90
CA ASP A 227 4.53 -11.12 -8.23
C ASP A 227 5.53 -11.18 -7.08
N LEU A 228 5.85 -10.02 -6.49
CA LEU A 228 6.74 -9.93 -5.33
C LEU A 228 6.17 -10.73 -4.15
N ILE A 229 4.90 -10.51 -3.82
CA ILE A 229 4.23 -11.16 -2.70
C ILE A 229 4.15 -12.68 -2.93
N ALA A 230 3.75 -13.11 -4.12
CA ALA A 230 3.69 -14.54 -4.45
C ALA A 230 5.06 -15.22 -4.33
N ALA A 231 6.14 -14.54 -4.74
CA ALA A 231 7.49 -15.06 -4.59
C ALA A 231 7.94 -15.13 -3.12
N LEU A 232 7.58 -14.17 -2.29
CA LEU A 232 7.82 -14.18 -0.86
C LEU A 232 7.09 -15.33 -0.15
N ASP A 233 5.81 -15.51 -0.50
CA ASP A 233 5.00 -16.58 0.07
C ASP A 233 5.52 -17.96 -0.34
N ALA A 234 5.92 -18.12 -1.59
CA ALA A 234 6.53 -19.37 -2.08
C ALA A 234 7.86 -19.66 -1.37
N ALA A 235 8.72 -18.65 -1.19
CA ALA A 235 9.99 -18.82 -0.50
C ALA A 235 9.79 -19.16 0.99
N ALA A 236 8.81 -18.52 1.65
CA ALA A 236 8.44 -18.85 3.02
C ALA A 236 7.91 -20.28 3.14
N ALA A 237 7.04 -20.71 2.24
CA ALA A 237 6.52 -22.09 2.20
C ALA A 237 7.62 -23.11 1.97
N ALA A 238 8.68 -22.75 1.24
CA ALA A 238 9.88 -23.57 1.06
C ALA A 238 10.85 -23.53 2.25
N GLY A 239 10.54 -22.82 3.33
CA GLY A 239 11.38 -22.70 4.52
C GLY A 239 12.62 -21.83 4.32
N ALA A 240 12.65 -20.97 3.32
CA ALA A 240 13.76 -20.06 3.09
C ALA A 240 13.85 -19.03 4.22
N LYS A 241 15.05 -18.78 4.73
CA LYS A 241 15.28 -17.77 5.78
C LYS A 241 15.45 -16.36 5.20
N SER A 242 15.89 -16.26 3.96
CA SER A 242 16.07 -15.01 3.24
C SER A 242 15.98 -15.24 1.73
N ILE A 243 15.74 -14.14 1.00
CA ILE A 243 15.68 -14.17 -0.46
C ILE A 243 16.35 -12.91 -1.03
N PRO A 244 17.17 -13.04 -2.09
CA PRO A 244 17.73 -11.88 -2.77
C PRO A 244 16.63 -11.15 -3.57
N VAL A 245 16.60 -9.82 -3.44
CA VAL A 245 15.72 -8.92 -4.19
C VAL A 245 16.59 -7.98 -5.00
N ASN A 246 16.46 -8.03 -6.32
CA ASN A 246 17.18 -7.15 -7.22
C ASN A 246 16.38 -5.88 -7.46
N GLY A 247 17.07 -4.77 -7.52
CA GLY A 247 16.43 -3.48 -7.73
C GLY A 247 17.35 -2.45 -8.32
N ILE A 248 16.81 -1.26 -8.46
CA ILE A 248 17.49 -0.06 -8.93
C ILE A 248 17.25 1.03 -7.91
N ARG A 249 18.32 1.65 -7.42
CA ARG A 249 18.25 2.77 -6.47
C ARG A 249 18.56 4.08 -7.18
N ARG A 250 17.70 5.04 -6.95
CA ARG A 250 17.95 6.43 -7.32
C ARG A 250 19.06 6.98 -6.43
N SER A 251 20.09 7.54 -7.04
CA SER A 251 21.22 8.13 -6.36
C SER A 251 21.65 9.41 -7.07
N TYR A 252 22.67 10.07 -6.57
CA TYR A 252 23.16 11.31 -7.16
C TYR A 252 24.67 11.30 -7.21
N ARG A 253 25.21 11.70 -8.36
CA ARG A 253 26.62 11.95 -8.55
C ARG A 253 26.87 13.45 -8.66
N VAL A 254 27.91 13.94 -8.02
CA VAL A 254 28.32 15.33 -8.13
C VAL A 254 29.34 15.47 -9.30
N GLU A 255 28.96 16.27 -10.28
CA GLU A 255 29.81 16.58 -11.44
C GLU A 255 30.10 18.08 -11.44
N GLY A 256 31.25 18.47 -10.91
CA GLY A 256 31.58 19.88 -10.66
C GLY A 256 30.60 20.50 -9.65
N ALA A 257 29.92 21.58 -10.04
CA ALA A 257 28.89 22.22 -9.22
C ALA A 257 27.47 21.65 -9.43
N LYS A 258 27.31 20.65 -10.29
CA LYS A 258 26.01 20.07 -10.62
C LYS A 258 25.80 18.72 -9.90
N ARG A 259 24.59 18.50 -9.45
CA ARG A 259 24.12 17.22 -8.93
C ARG A 259 23.36 16.49 -10.05
N VAL A 260 23.89 15.39 -10.51
CA VAL A 260 23.33 14.57 -11.59
C VAL A 260 22.64 13.36 -10.98
N GLU A 261 21.40 13.11 -11.34
CA GLU A 261 20.66 11.93 -10.94
C GLU A 261 21.20 10.70 -11.68
N ILE A 262 21.41 9.63 -10.95
CA ILE A 262 21.82 8.33 -11.49
C ILE A 262 20.98 7.22 -10.90
N PHE A 263 20.87 6.12 -11.64
CA PHE A 263 20.17 4.91 -11.23
C PHE A 263 21.18 3.78 -11.12
N VAL A 264 21.29 3.20 -9.92
CA VAL A 264 22.33 2.21 -9.60
C VAL A 264 21.69 0.88 -9.33
N PRO A 265 22.08 -0.23 -10.00
CA PRO A 265 21.64 -1.57 -9.63
C PRO A 265 22.03 -1.90 -8.19
N VAL A 266 21.10 -2.49 -7.45
CA VAL A 266 21.29 -2.91 -6.06
C VAL A 266 20.69 -4.30 -5.84
N THR A 267 21.25 -5.03 -4.89
CA THR A 267 20.67 -6.28 -4.43
C THR A 267 20.47 -6.20 -2.93
N PHE A 268 19.26 -6.46 -2.50
CA PHE A 268 18.88 -6.52 -1.09
C PHE A 268 18.77 -7.98 -0.67
N LEU A 269 19.11 -8.29 0.57
CA LEU A 269 18.85 -9.58 1.17
C LEU A 269 17.68 -9.43 2.15
N LEU A 270 16.50 -9.86 1.72
CA LEU A 270 15.28 -9.76 2.52
C LEU A 270 15.14 -11.00 3.40
N ALA A 271 15.03 -10.81 4.70
CA ALA A 271 14.71 -11.87 5.65
C ALA A 271 13.23 -12.30 5.50
N ILE A 272 12.98 -13.61 5.42
CA ILE A 272 11.63 -14.18 5.26
C ILE A 272 11.14 -14.83 6.57
N GLY A 273 12.07 -15.40 7.34
CA GLY A 273 11.76 -15.95 8.66
C GLY A 273 11.52 -14.83 9.66
N GLY A 274 10.47 -14.97 10.47
CA GLY A 274 10.17 -14.01 11.52
C GLY A 274 11.44 -13.68 12.33
N THR A 275 11.62 -12.41 12.62
CA THR A 275 12.57 -11.99 13.62
C THR A 275 12.21 -12.76 14.89
N GLU A 276 13.04 -13.72 15.28
CA GLU A 276 12.99 -14.23 16.64
C GLU A 276 13.05 -12.99 17.52
N ALA A 277 11.98 -12.75 18.27
CA ALA A 277 11.96 -11.68 19.24
C ALA A 277 13.19 -11.89 20.12
N LYS A 278 14.12 -10.96 20.05
CA LYS A 278 15.30 -10.98 20.91
C LYS A 278 14.79 -10.95 22.35
N PRO A 279 15.16 -11.93 23.19
CA PRO A 279 14.66 -12.06 24.55
C PRO A 279 14.92 -10.82 25.39
#